data_8c3437d9184438225067a4031d7f4efb
#
_entry.id   8c3437d9184438225067a4031d7f4efb
#
_cell.length_a   1.000
_cell.length_b   1.000
_cell.length_c   1.000
_cell.angle_alpha   90.00
_cell.angle_beta   90.00
_cell.angle_gamma   90.00
#
_symmetry.space_group_name_H-M   'P 1'
#
loop_
_entity.id
_entity.type
_entity.pdbx_description
1 polymer ?
#
loop_
_entity_poly.entity_id
_entity_poly.type
_entity_poly.pdbx_seq_one_letter_code
_entity_poly.pdbx_strand_id
1 'polypeptide(L)'
;MFIAGLTGNYGMGKSAVLSMFRELGAITIDADLVIKILLLEKETLKKIKALFGAGVFDGKGNLDKKKIAEKIFKNKNLRIKLENILHPLVFERINNLIRASRDGNKIFIVEATLIFERGHEGRFDRMITVFTDEKTAIKRLGLHGITPKQAKQRLRCQLPIKEKIKRSDYSIDNSGEIEKTRKQVEAVYKELLREAKIKELLSAGKIGEVKKLTGKPYFIEGKVIRGAGRGGKLLNIPTANISVPKGTPLKEGVYAVKVIVPPTHPSPASRYDSQPRGEGKKGGNIFEGVANIGKNPTFGIMPVSYEVHIFDFSGNLLGKKLRVDFIKRIRDEKKFPNVKALGTQIKRDIKKAKEILKRL
;
A
#
# COMPACT_ATOMS: atom_id res chain seq x y z
N MET A 1 -0.24 -12.51 0.45
CA MET A 1 0.08 -12.12 -0.94
C MET A 1 0.70 -10.74 -0.92
N PHE A 2 1.85 -10.55 -1.61
CA PHE A 2 2.59 -9.30 -1.65
C PHE A 2 2.93 -8.93 -3.10
N ILE A 3 2.61 -7.70 -3.50
CA ILE A 3 2.69 -7.25 -4.89
C ILE A 3 3.52 -5.98 -4.94
N ALA A 4 4.65 -6.01 -5.67
CA ALA A 4 5.45 -4.82 -5.93
C ALA A 4 5.31 -4.37 -7.37
N GLY A 5 5.20 -3.06 -7.58
CA GLY A 5 5.22 -2.44 -8.90
C GLY A 5 6.65 -2.10 -9.30
N LEU A 6 7.09 -2.56 -10.47
CA LEU A 6 8.38 -2.23 -11.06
C LEU A 6 8.18 -1.20 -12.18
N THR A 7 8.77 -0.04 -12.04
CA THR A 7 8.68 1.04 -13.03
C THR A 7 10.05 1.63 -13.37
N GLY A 8 10.08 2.57 -14.26
CA GLY A 8 11.27 3.26 -14.76
C GLY A 8 11.04 3.75 -16.17
N ASN A 9 11.81 4.72 -16.64
CA ASN A 9 11.62 5.29 -17.95
C ASN A 9 12.11 4.37 -19.08
N TYR A 10 11.80 4.74 -20.29
CA TYR A 10 12.14 3.99 -21.49
C TYR A 10 13.68 3.85 -21.62
N GLY A 11 14.17 2.63 -21.90
CA GLY A 11 15.61 2.34 -22.02
C GLY A 11 16.35 2.13 -20.69
N MET A 12 15.70 2.20 -19.52
CA MET A 12 16.36 2.06 -18.22
C MET A 12 16.62 0.62 -17.79
N GLY A 13 16.24 -0.39 -18.59
CA GLY A 13 16.59 -1.79 -18.36
C GLY A 13 15.67 -2.52 -17.37
N LYS A 14 14.42 -2.09 -17.26
CA LYS A 14 13.39 -2.74 -16.40
C LYS A 14 13.27 -4.24 -16.63
N SER A 15 13.25 -4.67 -17.90
CA SER A 15 13.06 -6.10 -18.23
C SER A 15 14.24 -6.96 -17.78
N ALA A 16 15.49 -6.44 -17.77
CA ALA A 16 16.63 -7.13 -17.21
C ALA A 16 16.48 -7.29 -15.68
N VAL A 17 16.10 -6.22 -15.00
CA VAL A 17 15.83 -6.26 -13.54
C VAL A 17 14.65 -7.19 -13.22
N LEU A 18 13.60 -7.20 -14.04
CA LEU A 18 12.47 -8.12 -13.90
C LEU A 18 12.92 -9.59 -14.02
N SER A 19 13.84 -9.89 -14.95
CA SER A 19 14.43 -11.23 -15.11
C SER A 19 15.21 -11.64 -13.86
N MET A 20 16.01 -10.73 -13.28
CA MET A 20 16.75 -11.01 -12.03
C MET A 20 15.81 -11.33 -10.88
N PHE A 21 14.71 -10.60 -10.73
CA PHE A 21 13.69 -10.95 -9.72
C PHE A 21 13.08 -12.34 -9.96
N ARG A 22 12.86 -12.71 -11.23
CA ARG A 22 12.36 -14.05 -11.59
C ARG A 22 13.36 -15.14 -11.21
N GLU A 23 14.64 -14.94 -11.47
CA GLU A 23 15.73 -15.86 -11.09
C GLU A 23 15.79 -16.09 -9.56
N LEU A 24 15.44 -15.06 -8.77
CA LEU A 24 15.34 -15.17 -7.31
C LEU A 24 14.04 -15.84 -6.82
N GLY A 25 13.13 -16.21 -7.73
CA GLY A 25 11.88 -16.90 -7.40
C GLY A 25 10.63 -16.02 -7.32
N ALA A 26 10.72 -14.73 -7.68
CA ALA A 26 9.53 -13.88 -7.81
C ALA A 26 8.67 -14.32 -9.01
N ILE A 27 7.35 -14.18 -8.86
CA ILE A 27 6.43 -14.27 -10.00
C ILE A 27 6.38 -12.90 -10.69
N THR A 28 6.86 -12.86 -11.92
CA THR A 28 6.95 -11.61 -12.68
C THR A 28 5.85 -11.49 -13.71
N ILE A 29 5.24 -10.33 -13.80
CA ILE A 29 4.17 -10.00 -14.75
C ILE A 29 4.59 -8.74 -15.52
N ASP A 30 4.64 -8.84 -16.83
CA ASP A 30 4.84 -7.72 -17.75
C ASP A 30 3.45 -7.19 -18.18
N ALA A 31 3.07 -6.01 -17.73
CA ALA A 31 1.78 -5.41 -18.07
C ALA A 31 1.65 -5.05 -19.55
N ASP A 32 2.75 -4.72 -20.24
CA ASP A 32 2.75 -4.47 -21.67
C ASP A 32 2.47 -5.76 -22.45
N LEU A 33 2.99 -6.91 -21.98
CA LEU A 33 2.65 -8.22 -22.53
C LEU A 33 1.18 -8.58 -22.29
N VAL A 34 0.67 -8.30 -21.09
CA VAL A 34 -0.77 -8.50 -20.78
C VAL A 34 -1.64 -7.68 -21.73
N ILE A 35 -1.29 -6.42 -22.01
CA ILE A 35 -2.01 -5.58 -22.98
C ILE A 35 -1.96 -6.21 -24.37
N LYS A 36 -0.78 -6.70 -24.81
CA LYS A 36 -0.66 -7.36 -26.11
C LYS A 36 -1.59 -8.56 -26.26
N ILE A 37 -1.73 -9.36 -25.20
CA ILE A 37 -2.65 -10.52 -25.17
C ILE A 37 -4.10 -10.06 -25.22
N LEU A 38 -4.48 -9.09 -24.40
CA LEU A 38 -5.84 -8.53 -24.39
C LEU A 38 -6.26 -7.97 -25.75
N LEU A 39 -5.32 -7.38 -26.51
CA LEU A 39 -5.58 -6.85 -27.83
C LEU A 39 -5.79 -7.94 -28.93
N LEU A 40 -5.68 -9.21 -28.58
CA LEU A 40 -6.04 -10.35 -29.44
C LEU A 40 -7.41 -10.94 -29.05
N GLU A 41 -7.99 -10.56 -27.93
CA GLU A 41 -9.26 -11.10 -27.42
C GLU A 41 -10.47 -10.46 -28.11
N LYS A 42 -11.41 -11.26 -28.59
CA LYS A 42 -12.61 -10.83 -29.32
C LYS A 42 -13.41 -9.75 -28.57
N GLU A 43 -13.59 -9.90 -27.25
CA GLU A 43 -14.35 -8.94 -26.43
C GLU A 43 -13.62 -7.58 -26.30
N THR A 44 -12.31 -7.59 -26.19
CA THR A 44 -11.49 -6.37 -26.19
C THR A 44 -11.54 -5.67 -27.55
N LEU A 45 -11.43 -6.44 -28.64
CA LEU A 45 -11.51 -5.91 -30.00
C LEU A 45 -12.90 -5.31 -30.30
N LYS A 46 -14.00 -5.90 -29.82
CA LYS A 46 -15.35 -5.31 -29.90
C LYS A 46 -15.42 -3.92 -29.25
N LYS A 47 -14.89 -3.79 -28.02
CA LYS A 47 -14.85 -2.50 -27.32
C LYS A 47 -14.02 -1.45 -28.06
N ILE A 48 -12.88 -1.86 -28.64
CA ILE A 48 -12.02 -0.98 -29.44
C ILE A 48 -12.73 -0.57 -30.74
N LYS A 49 -13.40 -1.51 -31.41
CA LYS A 49 -14.18 -1.23 -32.62
C LYS A 49 -15.32 -0.23 -32.36
N ALA A 50 -16.00 -0.37 -31.22
CA ALA A 50 -17.04 0.58 -30.81
C ALA A 50 -16.47 1.99 -30.55
N LEU A 51 -15.25 2.12 -30.05
CA LEU A 51 -14.60 3.40 -29.78
C LEU A 51 -14.01 4.08 -31.05
N PHE A 52 -13.34 3.30 -31.92
CA PHE A 52 -12.54 3.84 -33.03
C PHE A 52 -13.15 3.62 -34.42
N GLY A 53 -14.20 2.79 -34.50
CA GLY A 53 -14.78 2.34 -35.78
C GLY A 53 -13.97 1.21 -36.43
N ALA A 54 -14.47 0.73 -37.59
CA ALA A 54 -13.81 -0.34 -38.33
C ALA A 54 -12.46 0.08 -38.96
N GLY A 55 -12.24 1.37 -39.18
CA GLY A 55 -11.07 1.89 -39.91
C GLY A 55 -9.70 1.66 -39.21
N VAL A 56 -9.70 1.19 -37.95
CA VAL A 56 -8.46 0.82 -37.23
C VAL A 56 -8.17 -0.68 -37.29
N PHE A 57 -8.89 -1.41 -38.12
CA PHE A 57 -8.65 -2.83 -38.38
C PHE A 57 -8.13 -3.03 -39.81
N ASP A 58 -7.34 -4.09 -40.01
CA ASP A 58 -6.90 -4.52 -41.35
C ASP A 58 -8.02 -5.34 -42.06
N GLY A 59 -7.80 -5.69 -43.31
CA GLY A 59 -8.75 -6.49 -44.11
C GLY A 59 -8.99 -7.90 -43.58
N LYS A 60 -8.18 -8.38 -42.59
CA LYS A 60 -8.32 -9.67 -41.92
C LYS A 60 -8.98 -9.53 -40.53
N GLY A 61 -9.39 -8.32 -40.15
CA GLY A 61 -10.02 -8.04 -38.86
C GLY A 61 -9.04 -7.90 -37.69
N ASN A 62 -7.73 -7.85 -37.92
CA ASN A 62 -6.74 -7.60 -36.90
C ASN A 62 -6.59 -6.11 -36.63
N LEU A 63 -6.24 -5.77 -35.40
CA LEU A 63 -6.02 -4.40 -34.97
C LEU A 63 -4.75 -3.79 -35.61
N ASP A 64 -4.92 -2.72 -36.38
CA ASP A 64 -3.79 -1.94 -36.91
C ASP A 64 -3.26 -0.98 -35.84
N LYS A 65 -2.17 -1.43 -35.16
CA LYS A 65 -1.54 -0.70 -34.08
C LYS A 65 -1.02 0.68 -34.52
N LYS A 66 -0.61 0.85 -35.77
CA LYS A 66 -0.12 2.13 -36.29
C LYS A 66 -1.27 3.15 -36.41
N LYS A 67 -2.39 2.73 -36.97
CA LYS A 67 -3.58 3.60 -37.08
C LYS A 67 -4.14 4.01 -35.72
N ILE A 68 -4.14 3.10 -34.73
CA ILE A 68 -4.55 3.47 -33.37
C ILE A 68 -3.54 4.46 -32.76
N ALA A 69 -2.23 4.18 -32.86
CA ALA A 69 -1.20 5.06 -32.32
C ALA A 69 -1.33 6.48 -32.89
N GLU A 70 -1.56 6.62 -34.20
CA GLU A 70 -1.77 7.93 -34.84
C GLU A 70 -2.99 8.66 -34.31
N LYS A 71 -4.12 7.94 -34.13
CA LYS A 71 -5.36 8.54 -33.61
C LYS A 71 -5.22 9.00 -32.16
N ILE A 72 -4.63 8.18 -31.28
CA ILE A 72 -4.46 8.52 -29.84
C ILE A 72 -3.36 9.55 -29.62
N PHE A 73 -2.35 9.63 -30.53
CA PHE A 73 -1.33 10.66 -30.48
C PHE A 73 -1.93 12.05 -30.77
N LYS A 74 -2.83 12.14 -31.74
CA LYS A 74 -3.50 13.40 -32.13
C LYS A 74 -4.67 13.78 -31.22
N ASN A 75 -5.25 12.83 -30.46
CA ASN A 75 -6.45 13.06 -29.67
C ASN A 75 -6.32 12.49 -28.25
N LYS A 76 -6.05 13.38 -27.28
CA LYS A 76 -5.93 13.03 -25.86
C LYS A 76 -7.18 12.34 -25.30
N ASN A 77 -8.38 12.76 -25.72
CA ASN A 77 -9.63 12.17 -25.24
C ASN A 77 -9.80 10.73 -25.71
N LEU A 78 -9.47 10.42 -26.97
CA LEU A 78 -9.47 9.04 -27.47
C LEU A 78 -8.46 8.17 -26.72
N ARG A 79 -7.28 8.72 -26.41
CA ARG A 79 -6.29 8.02 -25.59
C ARG A 79 -6.86 7.66 -24.21
N ILE A 80 -7.46 8.62 -23.51
CA ILE A 80 -8.07 8.39 -22.20
C ILE A 80 -9.20 7.35 -22.28
N LYS A 81 -10.05 7.41 -23.30
CA LYS A 81 -11.11 6.42 -23.51
C LYS A 81 -10.55 5.01 -23.74
N LEU A 82 -9.49 4.86 -24.53
CA LEU A 82 -8.82 3.57 -24.73
C LEU A 82 -8.21 3.04 -23.43
N GLU A 83 -7.55 3.90 -22.67
CA GLU A 83 -6.98 3.56 -21.36
C GLU A 83 -8.07 3.12 -20.38
N ASN A 84 -9.22 3.78 -20.35
CA ASN A 84 -10.36 3.39 -19.51
C ASN A 84 -10.95 2.01 -19.89
N ILE A 85 -10.79 1.57 -21.14
CA ILE A 85 -11.15 0.21 -21.57
C ILE A 85 -10.07 -0.80 -21.12
N LEU A 86 -8.80 -0.49 -21.36
CA LEU A 86 -7.72 -1.45 -21.16
C LEU A 86 -7.29 -1.62 -19.71
N HIS A 87 -7.19 -0.54 -18.93
CA HIS A 87 -6.67 -0.63 -17.55
C HIS A 87 -7.49 -1.57 -16.65
N PRO A 88 -8.84 -1.54 -16.61
CA PRO A 88 -9.60 -2.49 -15.83
C PRO A 88 -9.33 -3.94 -16.23
N LEU A 89 -9.24 -4.22 -17.55
CA LEU A 89 -8.98 -5.56 -18.09
C LEU A 89 -7.57 -6.05 -17.72
N VAL A 90 -6.57 -5.17 -17.78
CA VAL A 90 -5.19 -5.48 -17.36
C VAL A 90 -5.16 -5.84 -15.88
N PHE A 91 -5.76 -5.01 -15.02
CA PHE A 91 -5.77 -5.29 -13.59
C PHE A 91 -6.57 -6.54 -13.24
N GLU A 92 -7.67 -6.80 -13.92
CA GLU A 92 -8.43 -8.04 -13.76
C GLU A 92 -7.58 -9.26 -14.14
N ARG A 93 -6.89 -9.21 -15.29
CA ARG A 93 -5.99 -10.29 -15.73
C ARG A 93 -4.85 -10.50 -14.75
N ILE A 94 -4.20 -9.44 -14.29
CA ILE A 94 -3.14 -9.50 -13.26
C ILE A 94 -3.67 -10.14 -11.98
N ASN A 95 -4.84 -9.70 -11.49
CA ASN A 95 -5.44 -10.25 -10.29
C ASN A 95 -5.80 -11.73 -10.45
N ASN A 96 -6.26 -12.16 -11.63
CA ASN A 96 -6.56 -13.56 -11.93
C ASN A 96 -5.28 -14.41 -11.96
N LEU A 97 -4.19 -13.92 -12.57
CA LEU A 97 -2.88 -14.59 -12.53
C LEU A 97 -2.37 -14.76 -11.10
N ILE A 98 -2.50 -13.71 -10.29
CA ILE A 98 -2.10 -13.71 -8.89
C ILE A 98 -2.93 -14.74 -8.08
N ARG A 99 -4.26 -14.78 -8.29
CA ARG A 99 -5.16 -15.72 -7.60
C ARG A 99 -4.94 -17.18 -8.02
N ALA A 100 -4.62 -17.41 -9.28
CA ALA A 100 -4.32 -18.73 -9.82
C ALA A 100 -3.01 -19.33 -9.26
N SER A 101 -2.11 -18.49 -8.77
CA SER A 101 -0.91 -18.94 -8.09
C SER A 101 -1.27 -19.48 -6.71
N ARG A 102 -1.13 -20.81 -6.53
CA ARG A 102 -1.45 -21.52 -5.27
C ARG A 102 -0.46 -21.27 -4.14
N ASP A 103 0.68 -20.65 -4.43
CA ASP A 103 1.74 -20.38 -3.46
C ASP A 103 1.52 -19.04 -2.74
N GLY A 104 0.94 -19.10 -1.54
CA GLY A 104 0.61 -17.92 -0.72
C GLY A 104 1.79 -17.04 -0.28
N ASN A 105 3.03 -17.52 -0.40
CA ASN A 105 4.25 -16.85 0.08
C ASN A 105 5.09 -16.22 -1.04
N LYS A 106 4.62 -16.19 -2.29
CA LYS A 106 5.39 -15.61 -3.40
C LYS A 106 5.24 -14.10 -3.48
N ILE A 107 6.34 -13.45 -3.87
CA ILE A 107 6.38 -12.05 -4.25
C ILE A 107 5.98 -11.93 -5.71
N PHE A 108 5.02 -11.06 -6.00
CA PHE A 108 4.64 -10.70 -7.37
C PHE A 108 5.30 -9.38 -7.73
N ILE A 109 6.02 -9.35 -8.86
CA ILE A 109 6.59 -8.13 -9.42
C ILE A 109 5.85 -7.81 -10.72
N VAL A 110 5.13 -6.71 -10.75
CA VAL A 110 4.39 -6.25 -11.94
C VAL A 110 5.15 -5.09 -12.57
N GLU A 111 5.71 -5.33 -13.76
CA GLU A 111 6.35 -4.28 -14.54
C GLU A 111 5.33 -3.47 -15.31
N ALA A 112 5.35 -2.13 -15.14
CA ALA A 112 4.66 -1.20 -16.02
C ALA A 112 5.35 0.17 -16.01
N THR A 113 5.52 0.74 -17.21
CA THR A 113 6.28 1.98 -17.39
C THR A 113 5.58 3.21 -16.81
N LEU A 114 4.23 3.28 -16.85
CA LEU A 114 3.44 4.47 -16.57
C LEU A 114 2.62 4.39 -15.27
N ILE A 115 3.10 3.64 -14.26
CA ILE A 115 2.36 3.45 -12.99
C ILE A 115 2.08 4.79 -12.32
N PHE A 116 3.08 5.63 -12.15
CA PHE A 116 2.95 6.93 -11.48
C PHE A 116 2.20 7.96 -12.30
N GLU A 117 2.40 7.97 -13.63
CA GLU A 117 1.72 8.87 -14.55
C GLU A 117 0.20 8.65 -14.57
N ARG A 118 -0.23 7.45 -14.19
CA ARG A 118 -1.63 7.03 -14.14
C ARG A 118 -2.22 6.95 -12.75
N GLY A 119 -1.44 7.26 -11.71
CA GLY A 119 -1.90 7.21 -10.32
C GLY A 119 -2.24 5.80 -9.85
N HIS A 120 -1.52 4.79 -10.33
CA HIS A 120 -1.79 3.38 -10.01
C HIS A 120 -0.91 2.82 -8.89
N GLU A 121 0.01 3.63 -8.34
CA GLU A 121 0.94 3.21 -7.28
C GLU A 121 0.23 2.65 -6.03
N GLY A 122 -0.93 3.17 -5.68
CA GLY A 122 -1.72 2.68 -4.54
C GLY A 122 -2.29 1.26 -4.67
N ARG A 123 -2.07 0.59 -5.82
CA ARG A 123 -2.45 -0.81 -6.04
C ARG A 123 -1.36 -1.80 -5.63
N PHE A 124 -0.17 -1.31 -5.33
CA PHE A 124 1.00 -2.10 -4.97
C PHE A 124 1.34 -1.93 -3.50
N ASP A 125 1.89 -2.98 -2.90
CA ASP A 125 2.40 -2.92 -1.52
C ASP A 125 3.68 -2.10 -1.45
N ARG A 126 4.51 -2.17 -2.53
CA ARG A 126 5.73 -1.38 -2.69
C ARG A 126 5.97 -1.00 -4.15
N MET A 127 6.65 0.11 -4.33
CA MET A 127 7.08 0.60 -5.63
C MET A 127 8.60 0.53 -5.76
N ILE A 128 9.07 0.01 -6.90
CA ILE A 128 10.48 -0.10 -7.25
C ILE A 128 10.71 0.70 -8.52
N THR A 129 11.65 1.65 -8.51
CA THR A 129 12.04 2.38 -9.73
C THR A 129 13.42 1.94 -10.20
N VAL A 130 13.50 1.42 -11.41
CA VAL A 130 14.77 1.16 -12.12
C VAL A 130 15.17 2.43 -12.86
N PHE A 131 16.41 2.83 -12.68
CA PHE A 131 16.94 4.02 -13.34
C PHE A 131 18.36 3.81 -13.89
N THR A 132 18.71 4.65 -14.84
CA THR A 132 20.07 4.86 -15.35
C THR A 132 20.15 6.33 -15.79
N ASP A 133 21.36 6.81 -16.12
CA ASP A 133 21.51 8.10 -16.74
C ASP A 133 20.91 8.13 -18.18
N GLU A 134 20.54 9.33 -18.62
CA GLU A 134 19.86 9.50 -19.93
C GLU A 134 20.75 9.05 -21.10
N LYS A 135 22.07 9.27 -21.00
CA LYS A 135 23.03 8.88 -22.02
C LYS A 135 23.06 7.37 -22.24
N THR A 136 23.13 6.62 -21.15
CA THR A 136 23.09 5.15 -21.13
C THR A 136 21.74 4.64 -21.65
N ALA A 137 20.62 5.24 -21.24
CA ALA A 137 19.28 4.88 -21.73
C ALA A 137 19.20 5.08 -23.27
N ILE A 138 19.64 6.22 -23.78
CA ILE A 138 19.65 6.51 -25.24
C ILE A 138 20.55 5.53 -26.00
N LYS A 139 21.75 5.24 -25.46
CA LYS A 139 22.68 4.25 -26.07
C LYS A 139 22.03 2.87 -26.20
N ARG A 140 21.40 2.39 -25.12
CA ARG A 140 20.68 1.09 -25.10
C ARG A 140 19.54 1.06 -26.11
N LEU A 141 18.77 2.14 -26.21
CA LEU A 141 17.70 2.25 -27.21
C LEU A 141 18.20 2.27 -28.64
N GLY A 142 19.40 2.83 -28.87
CA GLY A 142 20.07 2.79 -30.18
C GLY A 142 20.35 1.38 -30.66
N LEU A 143 20.69 0.44 -29.75
CA LEU A 143 20.89 -0.97 -30.08
C LEU A 143 19.59 -1.66 -30.57
N HIS A 144 18.43 -1.07 -30.30
CA HIS A 144 17.13 -1.53 -30.79
C HIS A 144 16.57 -0.69 -31.93
N GLY A 145 17.41 0.05 -32.63
CA GLY A 145 17.04 0.83 -33.83
C GLY A 145 16.30 2.14 -33.53
N ILE A 146 16.30 2.61 -32.25
CA ILE A 146 15.64 3.87 -31.88
C ILE A 146 16.64 5.02 -31.96
N THR A 147 16.35 6.00 -32.82
CA THR A 147 17.23 7.17 -32.95
C THR A 147 17.29 8.00 -31.68
N PRO A 148 18.39 8.74 -31.40
CA PRO A 148 18.48 9.62 -30.21
C PRO A 148 17.34 10.64 -30.13
N LYS A 149 16.88 11.18 -31.27
CA LYS A 149 15.74 12.10 -31.34
C LYS A 149 14.44 11.45 -30.85
N GLN A 150 14.15 10.24 -31.34
CA GLN A 150 12.97 9.47 -30.89
C GLN A 150 13.05 9.07 -29.42
N ALA A 151 14.24 8.65 -28.96
CA ALA A 151 14.47 8.31 -27.55
C ALA A 151 14.18 9.49 -26.63
N LYS A 152 14.77 10.66 -26.91
CA LYS A 152 14.52 11.90 -26.15
C LYS A 152 13.05 12.31 -26.16
N GLN A 153 12.38 12.21 -27.31
CA GLN A 153 10.94 12.53 -27.41
C GLN A 153 10.09 11.62 -26.50
N ARG A 154 10.38 10.31 -26.48
CA ARG A 154 9.67 9.35 -25.62
C ARG A 154 9.94 9.60 -24.13
N LEU A 155 11.18 9.89 -23.74
CA LEU A 155 11.56 10.20 -22.38
C LEU A 155 10.85 11.47 -21.85
N ARG A 156 10.73 12.51 -22.68
CA ARG A 156 10.01 13.75 -22.34
C ARG A 156 8.51 13.57 -22.11
N CYS A 157 7.91 12.51 -22.64
CA CYS A 157 6.49 12.20 -22.41
C CYS A 157 6.25 11.44 -21.10
N GLN A 158 7.30 11.08 -20.37
CA GLN A 158 7.23 10.35 -19.10
C GLN A 158 7.54 11.27 -17.92
N LEU A 159 7.08 10.90 -16.74
CA LEU A 159 7.45 11.58 -15.51
C LEU A 159 8.98 11.59 -15.35
N PRO A 160 9.61 12.71 -14.95
CA PRO A 160 11.05 12.74 -14.70
C PRO A 160 11.48 11.61 -13.76
N ILE A 161 12.58 10.95 -14.09
CA ILE A 161 13.03 9.77 -13.32
C ILE A 161 13.29 10.08 -11.85
N LYS A 162 13.79 11.29 -11.55
CA LYS A 162 14.00 11.76 -10.17
C LYS A 162 12.70 11.78 -9.36
N GLU A 163 11.57 12.15 -9.98
CA GLU A 163 10.26 12.13 -9.32
C GLU A 163 9.77 10.70 -9.08
N LYS A 164 10.01 9.78 -10.01
CA LYS A 164 9.69 8.36 -9.81
C LYS A 164 10.49 7.78 -8.65
N ILE A 165 11.80 8.04 -8.59
CA ILE A 165 12.68 7.60 -7.50
C ILE A 165 12.16 8.13 -6.15
N LYS A 166 11.84 9.44 -6.08
CA LYS A 166 11.32 10.07 -4.84
C LYS A 166 10.00 9.45 -4.34
N ARG A 167 9.15 8.98 -5.26
CA ARG A 167 7.84 8.38 -4.95
C ARG A 167 7.91 6.88 -4.73
N SER A 168 9.03 6.22 -4.98
CA SER A 168 9.21 4.79 -4.81
C SER A 168 9.76 4.44 -3.43
N ASP A 169 9.43 3.22 -2.97
CA ASP A 169 9.99 2.66 -1.74
C ASP A 169 11.43 2.20 -1.95
N TYR A 170 11.74 1.72 -3.16
CA TYR A 170 13.06 1.24 -3.55
C TYR A 170 13.47 1.82 -4.91
N SER A 171 14.78 1.98 -5.10
CA SER A 171 15.36 2.36 -6.38
C SER A 171 16.54 1.45 -6.71
N ILE A 172 16.67 1.07 -7.98
CA ILE A 172 17.74 0.21 -8.49
C ILE A 172 18.48 0.97 -9.58
N ASP A 173 19.74 1.30 -9.30
CA ASP A 173 20.64 1.89 -10.27
C ASP A 173 21.15 0.82 -11.24
N ASN A 174 20.76 0.95 -12.50
CA ASN A 174 21.17 0.07 -13.59
C ASN A 174 22.12 0.77 -14.58
N SER A 175 22.91 1.74 -14.11
CA SER A 175 23.86 2.50 -14.95
C SER A 175 25.16 1.74 -15.19
N GLY A 176 25.59 0.95 -14.21
CA GLY A 176 26.90 0.31 -14.21
C GLY A 176 26.90 -1.14 -14.68
N GLU A 177 27.84 -1.91 -14.11
CA GLU A 177 27.99 -3.34 -14.34
C GLU A 177 26.78 -4.12 -13.86
N ILE A 178 26.46 -5.18 -14.60
CA ILE A 178 25.29 -6.03 -14.33
C ILE A 178 25.31 -6.61 -12.91
N GLU A 179 26.49 -6.93 -12.41
CA GLU A 179 26.69 -7.52 -11.09
C GLU A 179 26.34 -6.56 -9.94
N LYS A 180 26.61 -5.27 -10.14
CA LYS A 180 26.17 -4.23 -9.17
C LYS A 180 24.66 -4.10 -9.15
N THR A 181 24.01 -4.22 -10.29
CA THR A 181 22.55 -4.23 -10.40
C THR A 181 21.98 -5.47 -9.72
N ARG A 182 22.56 -6.65 -9.93
CA ARG A 182 22.15 -7.93 -9.32
C ARG A 182 22.16 -7.85 -7.79
N LYS A 183 23.25 -7.35 -7.19
CA LYS A 183 23.35 -7.15 -5.73
C LYS A 183 22.26 -6.25 -5.16
N GLN A 184 21.89 -5.18 -5.88
CA GLN A 184 20.78 -4.31 -5.47
C GLN A 184 19.43 -5.05 -5.56
N VAL A 185 19.19 -5.82 -6.62
CA VAL A 185 17.97 -6.63 -6.80
C VAL A 185 17.85 -7.66 -5.67
N GLU A 186 18.93 -8.36 -5.31
CA GLU A 186 18.96 -9.32 -4.21
C GLU A 186 18.63 -8.67 -2.87
N ALA A 187 19.20 -7.48 -2.60
CA ALA A 187 18.92 -6.74 -1.37
C ALA A 187 17.46 -6.31 -1.29
N VAL A 188 16.92 -5.76 -2.38
CA VAL A 188 15.49 -5.37 -2.46
C VAL A 188 14.61 -6.60 -2.30
N TYR A 189 14.90 -7.70 -2.98
CA TYR A 189 14.10 -8.93 -2.88
C TYR A 189 14.04 -9.50 -1.47
N LYS A 190 15.18 -9.49 -0.76
CA LYS A 190 15.25 -9.89 0.66
C LYS A 190 14.34 -9.04 1.55
N GLU A 191 14.32 -7.72 1.34
CA GLU A 191 13.41 -6.84 2.09
C GLU A 191 11.94 -7.08 1.73
N LEU A 192 11.61 -7.29 0.45
CA LEU A 192 10.25 -7.64 0.04
C LEU A 192 9.76 -8.94 0.69
N LEU A 193 10.60 -9.96 0.78
CA LEU A 193 10.28 -11.23 1.47
C LEU A 193 10.01 -10.99 2.97
N ARG A 194 10.84 -10.16 3.61
CA ARG A 194 10.64 -9.78 5.02
C ARG A 194 9.33 -9.05 5.23
N GLU A 195 9.02 -8.07 4.38
CA GLU A 195 7.77 -7.29 4.45
C GLU A 195 6.53 -8.16 4.15
N ALA A 196 6.65 -9.07 3.18
CA ALA A 196 5.58 -10.02 2.89
C ALA A 196 5.28 -10.91 4.09
N LYS A 197 6.33 -11.38 4.80
CA LYS A 197 6.16 -12.16 6.04
C LYS A 197 5.50 -11.34 7.14
N ILE A 198 5.90 -10.09 7.31
CA ILE A 198 5.24 -9.18 8.26
C ILE A 198 3.76 -9.01 7.93
N LYS A 199 3.43 -8.75 6.65
CA LYS A 199 2.04 -8.61 6.18
C LYS A 199 1.22 -9.86 6.43
N GLU A 200 1.78 -11.05 6.18
CA GLU A 200 1.15 -12.34 6.46
C GLU A 200 0.84 -12.50 7.96
N LEU A 201 1.84 -12.26 8.82
CA LEU A 201 1.70 -12.37 10.26
C LEU A 201 0.65 -11.39 10.82
N LEU A 202 0.63 -10.14 10.33
CA LEU A 202 -0.37 -9.13 10.70
C LEU A 202 -1.78 -9.57 10.28
N SER A 203 -1.93 -10.07 9.06
CA SER A 203 -3.21 -10.56 8.55
C SER A 203 -3.71 -11.81 9.28
N ALA A 204 -2.79 -12.59 9.87
CA ALA A 204 -3.10 -13.71 10.76
C ALA A 204 -3.34 -13.29 12.22
N GLY A 205 -3.05 -12.03 12.58
CA GLY A 205 -3.16 -11.52 13.96
C GLY A 205 -2.02 -11.95 14.88
N LYS A 206 -0.89 -12.43 14.32
CA LYS A 206 0.27 -12.96 15.04
C LYS A 206 1.26 -11.86 15.45
N ILE A 207 0.79 -10.88 16.23
CA ILE A 207 1.54 -9.68 16.61
C ILE A 207 2.85 -9.99 17.34
N GLY A 208 2.86 -11.03 18.19
CA GLY A 208 4.07 -11.45 18.91
C GLY A 208 5.18 -11.93 17.97
N GLU A 209 4.82 -12.61 16.87
CA GLU A 209 5.79 -13.07 15.87
C GLU A 209 6.35 -11.87 15.06
N VAL A 210 5.50 -10.86 14.77
CA VAL A 210 5.97 -9.61 14.14
C VAL A 210 7.00 -8.91 15.02
N LYS A 211 6.76 -8.80 16.35
CA LYS A 211 7.74 -8.24 17.29
C LYS A 211 9.04 -9.01 17.31
N LYS A 212 8.99 -10.36 17.29
CA LYS A 212 10.20 -11.20 17.21
C LYS A 212 11.00 -10.94 15.92
N LEU A 213 10.30 -10.82 14.77
CA LEU A 213 10.92 -10.61 13.47
C LEU A 213 11.52 -9.20 13.28
N THR A 214 10.89 -8.18 13.89
CA THR A 214 11.27 -6.77 13.69
C THR A 214 12.05 -6.16 14.85
N GLY A 215 12.10 -6.84 16.00
CA GLY A 215 12.67 -6.33 17.25
C GLY A 215 11.80 -5.32 18.00
N LYS A 216 10.66 -4.87 17.42
CA LYS A 216 9.79 -3.85 18.00
C LYS A 216 8.31 -4.16 17.75
N PRO A 217 7.40 -3.64 18.58
CA PRO A 217 5.95 -3.80 18.36
C PRO A 217 5.53 -3.23 17.01
N TYR A 218 4.57 -3.88 16.36
CA TYR A 218 3.88 -3.26 15.22
C TYR A 218 3.09 -2.05 15.72
N PHE A 219 3.12 -0.96 14.97
CA PHE A 219 2.40 0.25 15.33
C PHE A 219 1.65 0.85 14.14
N ILE A 220 0.63 1.62 14.45
CA ILE A 220 -0.03 2.52 13.51
C ILE A 220 0.08 3.94 14.03
N GLU A 221 0.14 4.89 13.11
CA GLU A 221 0.01 6.31 13.41
C GLU A 221 -1.17 6.88 12.64
N GLY A 222 -1.98 7.67 13.31
CA GLY A 222 -3.13 8.27 12.68
C GLY A 222 -3.70 9.45 13.46
N LYS A 223 -4.47 10.28 12.75
CA LYS A 223 -5.16 11.41 13.35
C LYS A 223 -6.47 10.92 14.01
N VAL A 224 -6.73 11.41 15.20
CA VAL A 224 -8.02 11.14 15.87
C VAL A 224 -9.13 11.90 15.14
N ILE A 225 -10.12 11.16 14.68
CA ILE A 225 -11.30 11.68 13.97
C ILE A 225 -12.56 11.46 14.81
N ARG A 226 -13.64 12.18 14.47
CA ARG A 226 -14.96 11.91 15.08
C ARG A 226 -15.42 10.52 14.69
N GLY A 227 -15.68 9.69 15.69
CA GLY A 227 -16.37 8.42 15.52
C GLY A 227 -17.88 8.56 15.62
N ALA A 228 -18.60 7.46 15.44
CA ALA A 228 -20.06 7.43 15.60
C ALA A 228 -20.54 7.71 17.05
N GLY A 229 -19.61 7.80 18.03
CA GLY A 229 -19.89 8.18 19.42
C GLY A 229 -20.76 7.20 20.23
N ARG A 230 -21.05 6.02 19.67
CA ARG A 230 -22.02 5.07 20.23
C ARG A 230 -21.53 4.38 21.51
N GLY A 231 -20.26 3.98 21.54
CA GLY A 231 -19.66 3.33 22.71
C GLY A 231 -19.52 4.26 23.91
N GLY A 232 -19.09 5.51 23.70
CA GLY A 232 -18.95 6.51 24.75
C GLY A 232 -20.28 6.89 25.40
N LYS A 233 -21.33 7.09 24.60
CA LYS A 233 -22.66 7.49 25.10
C LYS A 233 -23.42 6.36 25.81
N LEU A 234 -23.30 5.12 25.32
CA LEU A 234 -24.08 3.97 25.78
C LEU A 234 -23.41 3.21 26.93
N LEU A 235 -22.08 3.22 27.01
CA LEU A 235 -21.33 2.37 27.94
C LEU A 235 -20.39 3.15 28.87
N ASN A 236 -20.36 4.47 28.76
CA ASN A 236 -19.45 5.37 29.50
C ASN A 236 -17.95 4.97 29.35
N ILE A 237 -17.59 4.46 28.18
CA ILE A 237 -16.22 4.05 27.83
C ILE A 237 -15.77 4.92 26.65
N PRO A 238 -15.04 6.01 26.90
CA PRO A 238 -14.60 6.90 25.83
C PRO A 238 -13.59 6.19 24.91
N THR A 239 -13.79 6.29 23.59
CA THR A 239 -12.89 5.73 22.58
C THR A 239 -12.45 6.79 21.60
N ALA A 240 -11.17 6.75 21.22
CA ALA A 240 -10.61 7.55 20.14
C ALA A 240 -10.67 6.75 18.83
N ASN A 241 -11.29 7.32 17.80
CA ASN A 241 -11.27 6.74 16.45
C ASN A 241 -10.07 7.25 15.70
N ILE A 242 -9.25 6.34 15.16
CA ILE A 242 -7.99 6.67 14.47
C ILE A 242 -8.15 6.48 12.98
N SER A 243 -7.85 7.53 12.21
CA SER A 243 -7.76 7.46 10.76
C SER A 243 -6.43 6.80 10.37
N VAL A 244 -6.48 5.66 9.70
CA VAL A 244 -5.31 4.93 9.23
C VAL A 244 -5.33 4.79 7.70
N PRO A 245 -4.17 4.59 7.04
CA PRO A 245 -4.12 4.34 5.61
C PRO A 245 -4.97 3.13 5.21
N LYS A 246 -5.64 3.23 4.06
CA LYS A 246 -6.36 2.09 3.48
C LYS A 246 -5.39 0.93 3.23
N GLY A 247 -5.87 -0.31 3.46
CA GLY A 247 -5.07 -1.50 3.23
C GLY A 247 -4.12 -1.88 4.36
N THR A 248 -4.23 -1.24 5.54
CA THR A 248 -3.50 -1.69 6.73
C THR A 248 -3.78 -3.17 6.99
N PRO A 249 -2.75 -4.06 6.99
CA PRO A 249 -2.96 -5.51 6.94
C PRO A 249 -3.27 -6.16 8.29
N LEU A 250 -3.70 -5.37 9.28
CA LEU A 250 -3.97 -5.87 10.62
C LEU A 250 -5.29 -6.64 10.67
N LYS A 251 -5.26 -7.88 11.18
CA LYS A 251 -6.45 -8.71 11.35
C LYS A 251 -7.47 -8.01 12.26
N GLU A 252 -8.76 -8.07 11.91
CA GLU A 252 -9.84 -7.57 12.74
C GLU A 252 -9.87 -8.30 14.11
N GLY A 253 -10.20 -7.57 15.17
CA GLY A 253 -10.26 -8.10 16.53
C GLY A 253 -9.90 -7.08 17.60
N VAL A 254 -9.78 -7.56 18.85
CA VAL A 254 -9.45 -6.75 20.03
C VAL A 254 -8.00 -6.99 20.44
N TYR A 255 -7.30 -5.90 20.77
CA TYR A 255 -5.86 -5.89 21.06
C TYR A 255 -5.53 -5.13 22.34
N ALA A 256 -4.58 -5.64 23.13
CA ALA A 256 -3.88 -4.86 24.14
C ALA A 256 -2.85 -3.97 23.46
N VAL A 257 -2.83 -2.67 23.78
CA VAL A 257 -2.01 -1.67 23.10
C VAL A 257 -1.34 -0.71 24.10
N LYS A 258 -0.22 -0.11 23.66
CA LYS A 258 0.36 1.08 24.27
C LYS A 258 0.11 2.26 23.33
N VAL A 259 -0.34 3.39 23.88
CA VAL A 259 -0.70 4.59 23.12
C VAL A 259 0.24 5.71 23.48
N ILE A 260 0.92 6.25 22.48
CA ILE A 260 1.81 7.40 22.65
C ILE A 260 1.01 8.64 22.24
N VAL A 261 0.75 9.48 23.22
CA VAL A 261 0.06 10.76 23.05
C VAL A 261 1.11 11.87 22.99
N PRO A 262 1.18 12.65 21.90
CA PRO A 262 2.14 13.75 21.83
C PRO A 262 1.90 14.74 22.98
N PRO A 263 2.97 15.39 23.47
CA PRO A 263 2.82 16.37 24.53
C PRO A 263 1.83 17.46 24.09
N THR A 264 0.87 17.75 24.94
CA THR A 264 0.02 18.93 24.76
C THR A 264 0.85 20.14 25.11
N HIS A 265 1.05 21.09 24.18
CA HIS A 265 1.54 22.41 24.58
C HIS A 265 0.60 22.95 25.68
N PRO A 266 1.14 23.48 26.79
CA PRO A 266 0.30 24.05 27.82
C PRO A 266 -0.55 25.16 27.20
N SER A 267 -1.87 25.07 27.38
CA SER A 267 -2.75 26.23 27.13
C SER A 267 -2.26 27.40 27.99
N PRO A 268 -2.26 28.65 27.50
CA PRO A 268 -1.78 29.81 28.28
C PRO A 268 -2.51 30.10 29.59
N ALA A 269 -3.48 29.30 29.95
CA ALA A 269 -4.40 29.55 31.07
C ALA A 269 -4.32 28.52 32.21
N SER A 270 -3.14 28.18 32.72
CA SER A 270 -3.02 27.64 34.08
C SER A 270 -1.72 28.13 34.73
N ARG A 271 -1.84 29.29 35.40
CA ARG A 271 -0.75 29.87 36.21
C ARG A 271 -0.66 29.31 37.63
N TYR A 272 -1.19 28.15 37.90
CA TYR A 272 -1.13 27.48 39.21
C TYR A 272 -0.94 25.99 39.02
N ASP A 273 0.31 25.54 38.82
CA ASP A 273 0.73 24.23 39.28
C ASP A 273 2.24 24.23 39.49
N SER A 274 2.66 24.34 40.76
CA SER A 274 4.04 24.31 41.21
C SER A 274 4.43 22.85 41.46
N GLN A 275 4.85 22.14 40.40
CA GLN A 275 5.66 20.94 40.52
C GLN A 275 6.95 21.02 39.71
N PRO A 276 8.09 20.49 40.19
CA PRO A 276 9.39 20.68 39.58
C PRO A 276 9.46 20.01 38.20
N ARG A 277 9.87 20.79 37.19
CA ARG A 277 10.05 20.35 35.82
C ARG A 277 11.22 19.38 35.73
N GLY A 278 10.92 18.10 35.60
CA GLY A 278 11.89 17.12 35.09
C GLY A 278 12.18 17.41 33.60
N GLU A 279 13.46 17.29 33.25
CA GLU A 279 14.00 17.56 31.91
C GLU A 279 13.18 16.93 30.78
N GLY A 280 12.81 17.73 29.78
CA GLY A 280 11.92 17.37 28.67
C GLY A 280 12.43 16.17 27.86
N LYS A 281 11.89 15.00 28.12
CA LYS A 281 12.00 13.87 27.24
C LYS A 281 11.29 14.18 25.91
N LYS A 282 11.99 14.05 24.80
CA LYS A 282 11.46 14.11 23.41
C LYS A 282 10.47 13.00 23.07
N GLY A 283 9.77 12.42 24.02
CA GLY A 283 8.77 11.35 23.87
C GLY A 283 7.45 11.78 24.48
N GLY A 284 6.33 11.59 23.75
CA GLY A 284 5.00 11.80 24.29
C GLY A 284 4.70 10.86 25.47
N ASN A 285 3.62 11.16 26.23
CA ASN A 285 3.17 10.33 27.33
C ASN A 285 2.68 8.97 26.81
N ILE A 286 3.10 7.89 27.45
CA ILE A 286 2.71 6.52 27.09
C ILE A 286 1.58 6.10 28.03
N PHE A 287 0.47 5.68 27.45
CA PHE A 287 -0.69 5.15 28.14
C PHE A 287 -0.94 3.70 27.74
N GLU A 288 -1.54 2.93 28.60
CA GLU A 288 -2.07 1.60 28.30
C GLU A 288 -3.48 1.71 27.71
N GLY A 289 -3.89 0.72 26.91
CA GLY A 289 -5.21 0.75 26.31
C GLY A 289 -5.65 -0.57 25.70
N VAL A 290 -6.88 -0.57 25.21
CA VAL A 290 -7.44 -1.64 24.40
C VAL A 290 -7.93 -1.06 23.08
N ALA A 291 -7.58 -1.69 21.98
CA ALA A 291 -8.02 -1.31 20.63
C ALA A 291 -8.99 -2.35 20.06
N ASN A 292 -10.09 -1.88 19.47
CA ASN A 292 -10.97 -2.68 18.63
C ASN A 292 -10.77 -2.30 17.17
N ILE A 293 -10.42 -3.28 16.35
CA ILE A 293 -10.26 -3.14 14.90
C ILE A 293 -11.34 -3.96 14.23
N GLY A 294 -12.26 -3.33 13.54
CA GLY A 294 -13.32 -4.09 12.89
C GLY A 294 -14.48 -3.24 12.35
N LYS A 295 -15.52 -3.92 11.89
CA LYS A 295 -16.70 -3.32 11.27
C LYS A 295 -17.83 -3.01 12.25
N ASN A 296 -17.61 -3.28 13.56
CA ASN A 296 -18.62 -3.10 14.61
C ASN A 296 -19.99 -3.75 14.26
N PRO A 297 -20.05 -5.08 14.03
CA PRO A 297 -21.21 -5.76 13.45
C PRO A 297 -22.48 -5.67 14.30
N THR A 298 -22.36 -5.30 15.57
CA THR A 298 -23.52 -5.06 16.48
C THR A 298 -24.37 -3.86 16.02
N PHE A 299 -23.79 -2.94 15.23
CA PHE A 299 -24.45 -1.71 14.77
C PHE A 299 -24.71 -1.66 13.25
N GLY A 300 -24.58 -2.79 12.55
CA GLY A 300 -24.80 -2.90 11.10
C GLY A 300 -23.50 -3.01 10.28
N ILE A 301 -23.62 -2.96 8.95
CA ILE A 301 -22.48 -3.00 8.03
C ILE A 301 -21.80 -1.64 8.00
N MET A 302 -20.58 -1.56 8.54
CA MET A 302 -19.78 -0.34 8.61
C MET A 302 -18.38 -0.58 8.00
N PRO A 303 -17.69 0.45 7.49
CA PRO A 303 -16.28 0.32 7.15
C PRO A 303 -15.46 -0.04 8.39
N VAL A 304 -14.30 -0.69 8.18
CA VAL A 304 -13.38 -1.03 9.26
C VAL A 304 -12.97 0.24 10.02
N SER A 305 -13.20 0.25 11.33
CA SER A 305 -12.82 1.32 12.24
C SER A 305 -11.65 0.87 13.13
N TYR A 306 -10.90 1.85 13.61
CA TYR A 306 -9.80 1.67 14.56
C TYR A 306 -10.14 2.47 15.82
N GLU A 307 -10.77 1.82 16.77
CA GLU A 307 -11.23 2.43 18.00
C GLU A 307 -10.31 2.06 19.16
N VAL A 308 -9.81 3.05 19.89
CA VAL A 308 -8.88 2.85 20.99
C VAL A 308 -9.44 3.47 22.26
N HIS A 309 -9.65 2.65 23.28
CA HIS A 309 -9.92 3.09 24.66
C HIS A 309 -8.60 3.17 25.42
N ILE A 310 -8.24 4.37 25.86
CA ILE A 310 -7.00 4.66 26.59
C ILE A 310 -7.34 4.64 28.09
N PHE A 311 -6.61 3.83 28.86
CA PHE A 311 -6.85 3.69 30.30
C PHE A 311 -6.38 4.93 31.04
N ASP A 312 -7.13 5.32 32.03
CA ASP A 312 -6.81 6.39 32.99
C ASP A 312 -6.42 7.72 32.30
N PHE A 313 -6.99 7.96 31.11
CA PHE A 313 -6.77 9.17 30.33
C PHE A 313 -8.03 10.05 30.32
N SER A 314 -7.84 11.31 30.69
CA SER A 314 -8.85 12.36 30.57
C SER A 314 -8.29 13.49 29.69
N GLY A 315 -8.98 13.83 28.60
CA GLY A 315 -8.55 14.92 27.73
C GLY A 315 -9.12 14.81 26.31
N ASN A 316 -9.04 15.92 25.57
CA ASN A 316 -9.50 15.96 24.18
C ASN A 316 -8.35 15.56 23.22
N LEU A 317 -8.58 14.49 22.49
CA LEU A 317 -7.65 13.96 21.48
C LEU A 317 -8.05 14.28 20.05
N LEU A 318 -9.22 14.87 19.81
CA LEU A 318 -9.73 15.14 18.48
C LEU A 318 -8.71 15.97 17.67
N GLY A 319 -8.37 15.49 16.48
CA GLY A 319 -7.42 16.13 15.60
C GLY A 319 -5.95 15.89 15.92
N LYS A 320 -5.61 15.30 17.08
CA LYS A 320 -4.22 14.95 17.43
C LYS A 320 -3.77 13.68 16.69
N LYS A 321 -2.48 13.60 16.38
CA LYS A 321 -1.86 12.39 15.82
C LYS A 321 -1.42 11.50 16.98
N LEU A 322 -1.92 10.26 17.01
CA LEU A 322 -1.52 9.25 17.98
C LEU A 322 -0.70 8.17 17.32
N ARG A 323 0.20 7.56 18.09
CA ARG A 323 0.82 6.30 17.77
C ARG A 323 0.27 5.21 18.68
N VAL A 324 -0.12 4.08 18.10
CA VAL A 324 -0.67 2.93 18.81
C VAL A 324 0.20 1.72 18.53
N ASP A 325 0.90 1.25 19.55
CA ASP A 325 1.75 0.06 19.51
C ASP A 325 0.90 -1.16 19.91
N PHE A 326 0.79 -2.14 18.98
CA PHE A 326 0.03 -3.38 19.20
C PHE A 326 0.90 -4.40 19.94
N ILE A 327 0.46 -4.81 21.11
CA ILE A 327 1.22 -5.67 22.02
C ILE A 327 0.79 -7.13 21.88
N LYS A 328 -0.51 -7.40 21.99
CA LYS A 328 -1.07 -8.75 21.90
C LYS A 328 -2.52 -8.72 21.45
N ARG A 329 -2.88 -9.66 20.57
CA ARG A 329 -4.27 -9.88 20.19
C ARG A 329 -5.00 -10.62 21.30
N ILE A 330 -6.19 -10.15 21.68
CA ILE A 330 -7.00 -10.68 22.78
C ILE A 330 -8.03 -11.68 22.25
N ARG A 331 -8.79 -11.30 21.20
CA ARG A 331 -9.84 -12.12 20.59
C ARG A 331 -10.24 -11.62 19.20
N ASP A 332 -11.03 -12.41 18.50
CA ASP A 332 -11.73 -12.02 17.28
C ASP A 332 -12.87 -11.03 17.57
N GLU A 333 -13.30 -10.28 16.54
CA GLU A 333 -14.52 -9.48 16.60
C GLU A 333 -15.74 -10.39 16.76
N LYS A 334 -16.74 -9.96 17.54
CA LYS A 334 -17.98 -10.71 17.76
C LYS A 334 -19.19 -9.79 17.69
N LYS A 335 -20.30 -10.30 17.17
CA LYS A 335 -21.61 -9.66 17.28
C LYS A 335 -22.25 -10.00 18.63
N PHE A 336 -22.85 -9.01 19.26
CA PHE A 336 -23.53 -9.18 20.55
C PHE A 336 -25.04 -8.96 20.37
N PRO A 337 -25.88 -9.70 21.12
CA PRO A 337 -27.33 -9.62 21.00
C PRO A 337 -27.89 -8.27 21.47
N ASN A 338 -27.22 -7.63 22.42
CA ASN A 338 -27.64 -6.34 22.99
C ASN A 338 -26.44 -5.56 23.57
N VAL A 339 -26.67 -4.30 23.90
CA VAL A 339 -25.68 -3.37 24.47
C VAL A 339 -25.12 -3.84 25.82
N LYS A 340 -25.95 -4.49 26.66
CA LYS A 340 -25.52 -5.00 27.96
C LYS A 340 -24.48 -6.12 27.83
N ALA A 341 -24.71 -7.05 26.90
CA ALA A 341 -23.75 -8.13 26.59
C ALA A 341 -22.44 -7.58 26.02
N LEU A 342 -22.51 -6.58 25.13
CA LEU A 342 -21.36 -5.85 24.61
C LEU A 342 -20.56 -5.18 25.75
N GLY A 343 -21.22 -4.47 26.63
CA GLY A 343 -20.59 -3.78 27.77
C GLY A 343 -19.87 -4.74 28.73
N THR A 344 -20.50 -5.89 29.02
CA THR A 344 -19.87 -6.96 29.83
C THR A 344 -18.60 -7.49 29.17
N GLN A 345 -18.64 -7.71 27.86
CA GLN A 345 -17.46 -8.19 27.14
C GLN A 345 -16.34 -7.14 27.09
N ILE A 346 -16.65 -5.86 26.88
CA ILE A 346 -15.65 -4.79 26.89
C ILE A 346 -14.94 -4.71 28.25
N LYS A 347 -15.67 -4.84 29.36
CA LYS A 347 -15.06 -4.89 30.70
C LYS A 347 -14.08 -6.07 30.85
N ARG A 348 -14.42 -7.24 30.31
CA ARG A 348 -13.53 -8.42 30.29
C ARG A 348 -12.29 -8.17 29.43
N ASP A 349 -12.46 -7.53 28.27
CA ASP A 349 -11.35 -7.20 27.36
C ASP A 349 -10.38 -6.19 28.02
N ILE A 350 -10.90 -5.17 28.70
CA ILE A 350 -10.11 -4.20 29.47
C ILE A 350 -9.30 -4.92 30.57
N LYS A 351 -9.96 -5.79 31.36
CA LYS A 351 -9.27 -6.57 32.40
C LYS A 351 -8.14 -7.40 31.82
N LYS A 352 -8.42 -8.13 30.73
CA LYS A 352 -7.41 -8.96 30.05
C LYS A 352 -6.28 -8.14 29.43
N ALA A 353 -6.58 -6.96 28.88
CA ALA A 353 -5.56 -6.05 28.38
C ALA A 353 -4.63 -5.58 29.52
N LYS A 354 -5.18 -5.14 30.65
CA LYS A 354 -4.40 -4.74 31.82
C LYS A 354 -3.50 -5.88 32.34
N GLU A 355 -3.99 -7.11 32.39
CA GLU A 355 -3.20 -8.30 32.76
C GLU A 355 -2.03 -8.55 31.79
N ILE A 356 -2.27 -8.40 30.48
CA ILE A 356 -1.23 -8.57 29.45
C ILE A 356 -0.16 -7.49 29.58
N LEU A 357 -0.56 -6.24 29.78
CA LEU A 357 0.34 -5.09 29.79
C LEU A 357 1.21 -5.02 31.07
N LYS A 358 0.68 -5.51 32.21
CA LYS A 358 1.45 -5.63 33.47
C LYS A 358 2.61 -6.63 33.43
N ARG A 359 2.59 -7.59 32.48
CA ARG A 359 3.61 -8.66 32.36
C ARG A 359 4.76 -8.28 31.42
N LEU A 360 4.82 -7.05 30.96
CA LEU A 360 5.83 -6.50 30.05
C LEU A 360 6.77 -5.55 30.77
#